data_9f7d6149e2ec881de3bf2d08223b095b
#
_entry.id   9f7d6149e2ec881de3bf2d08223b095b
#
_cell.length_a   1.000
_cell.length_b   1.000
_cell.length_c   1.000
_cell.angle_alpha   90.00
_cell.angle_beta   90.00
_cell.angle_gamma   90.00
#
_symmetry.space_group_name_H-M   'P 1'
#
loop_
_entity.id
_entity.type
_entity.pdbx_description
1 polymer ?
#
loop_
_entity_poly.entity_id
_entity_poly.type
_entity_poly.pdbx_seq_one_letter_code
_entity_poly.pdbx_strand_id
1 'polypeptide(L)'
;MDAYTRTLRFNHNPLNLILRTEKKKGLRIGYMEAGLQGFYLNSMETGVHPQKLSRLLAEEFHCTDTESVTGLFQFLINEGDRVSYQIMLPYLLSTENINEFESIIQKRFFGVERFIQQGKNLYKFVKYTEERRDPIIWINDLEKGIIGWDMGLLVSLARASQTCGHISKEQAWKYIEQAAQLCSLDLHTAEEIDKSFLLGKAMKSGKIEDWDRLLSCYSLLGRHRK
;
A
#
# COMPACT_ATOMS: atom_id res chain seq x y z
N MET A 1 -5.18 8.53 -27.56
CA MET A 1 -3.82 8.25 -27.05
C MET A 1 -3.86 8.48 -25.55
N ASP A 2 -3.89 7.40 -24.82
CA ASP A 2 -4.37 7.37 -23.45
C ASP A 2 -3.42 8.00 -22.44
N ALA A 3 -4.00 8.83 -21.57
CA ALA A 3 -3.32 9.51 -20.47
C ALA A 3 -2.74 8.56 -19.40
N TYR A 4 -2.78 7.25 -19.61
CA TYR A 4 -2.45 6.21 -18.63
C TYR A 4 -1.02 5.65 -18.72
N THR A 5 -0.25 5.99 -19.74
CA THR A 5 1.18 5.62 -19.80
C THR A 5 2.08 6.71 -19.22
N ARG A 6 1.77 7.25 -18.05
CA ARG A 6 2.80 7.94 -17.28
C ARG A 6 3.84 6.90 -16.89
N THR A 7 4.97 6.94 -17.60
CA THR A 7 6.15 6.13 -17.30
C THR A 7 6.43 6.25 -15.82
N LEU A 8 6.33 5.15 -15.07
CA LEU A 8 6.70 5.11 -13.67
C LEU A 8 8.16 5.56 -13.55
N ARG A 9 8.40 6.62 -12.81
CA ARG A 9 9.75 7.15 -12.55
C ARG A 9 9.95 7.21 -11.05
N PHE A 10 11.01 6.58 -10.58
CA PHE A 10 11.42 6.72 -9.20
C PHE A 10 12.20 8.01 -9.03
N ASN A 11 11.58 8.95 -8.36
CA ASN A 11 12.15 10.25 -8.11
C ASN A 11 13.04 10.21 -6.85
N HIS A 12 14.18 10.90 -6.92
CA HIS A 12 15.06 11.11 -5.78
C HIS A 12 15.23 12.60 -5.55
N ASN A 13 15.18 13.01 -4.29
CA ASN A 13 15.53 14.39 -3.93
C ASN A 13 17.05 14.55 -4.02
N PRO A 14 17.56 15.37 -4.94
CA PRO A 14 19.01 15.54 -5.15
C PRO A 14 19.69 16.23 -3.98
N LEU A 15 18.94 16.96 -3.15
CA LEU A 15 19.46 17.67 -1.98
C LEU A 15 19.55 16.78 -0.74
N ASN A 16 18.99 15.58 -0.77
CA ASN A 16 18.93 14.68 0.38
C ASN A 16 19.78 13.43 0.16
N LEU A 17 21.09 13.60 0.06
CA LEU A 17 22.03 12.53 -0.25
C LEU A 17 22.31 11.62 0.94
N ILE A 18 22.14 12.10 2.19
CA ILE A 18 22.53 11.35 3.39
C ILE A 18 21.38 11.31 4.40
N LEU A 19 20.64 10.19 4.42
CA LEU A 19 19.74 9.83 5.52
C LEU A 19 20.40 8.80 6.43
N ARG A 20 20.14 8.90 7.74
CA ARG A 20 20.49 7.84 8.69
C ARG A 20 19.80 6.54 8.29
N THR A 21 20.46 5.40 8.54
CA THR A 21 20.00 4.07 8.15
C THR A 21 18.56 3.78 8.59
N GLU A 22 18.21 4.12 9.84
CA GLU A 22 16.86 3.88 10.37
C GLU A 22 15.78 4.69 9.64
N LYS A 23 16.07 5.94 9.29
CA LYS A 23 15.16 6.75 8.47
C LYS A 23 14.98 6.20 7.06
N LYS A 24 16.05 5.64 6.47
CA LYS A 24 15.97 4.96 5.17
C LYS A 24 15.07 3.73 5.25
N LYS A 25 15.23 2.90 6.29
CA LYS A 25 14.37 1.72 6.53
C LYS A 25 12.91 2.14 6.65
N GLY A 26 12.62 3.18 7.43
CA GLY A 26 11.26 3.69 7.58
C GLY A 26 10.63 4.15 6.26
N LEU A 27 11.35 4.97 5.47
CA LEU A 27 10.88 5.40 4.15
C LEU A 27 10.67 4.24 3.19
N ARG A 28 11.50 3.19 3.28
CA ARG A 28 11.43 2.00 2.41
C ARG A 28 10.07 1.30 2.48
N ILE A 29 9.41 1.32 3.63
CA ILE A 29 8.06 0.76 3.80
C ILE A 29 7.05 1.40 2.82
N GLY A 30 7.19 2.70 2.57
CA GLY A 30 6.31 3.46 1.66
C GLY A 30 6.75 3.49 0.19
N TYR A 31 7.78 2.75 -0.24
CA TYR A 31 8.33 2.91 -1.59
C TYR A 31 7.36 2.55 -2.71
N MET A 32 6.54 1.52 -2.53
CA MET A 32 5.53 1.15 -3.52
C MET A 32 4.53 2.29 -3.74
N GLU A 33 3.94 2.84 -2.68
CA GLU A 33 3.01 3.97 -2.81
C GLU A 33 3.71 5.22 -3.33
N ALA A 34 4.92 5.52 -2.83
CA ALA A 34 5.73 6.63 -3.31
C ALA A 34 6.01 6.54 -4.81
N GLY A 35 6.35 5.35 -5.33
CA GLY A 35 6.56 5.11 -6.76
C GLY A 35 5.28 5.32 -7.59
N LEU A 36 4.14 4.86 -7.08
CA LEU A 36 2.84 5.03 -7.74
C LEU A 36 2.38 6.50 -7.76
N GLN A 37 2.67 7.27 -6.70
CA GLN A 37 2.32 8.70 -6.57
C GLN A 37 3.37 9.64 -7.15
N GLY A 38 4.55 9.14 -7.51
CA GLY A 38 5.68 9.95 -8.00
C GLY A 38 6.38 10.76 -6.92
N PHE A 39 6.34 10.28 -5.67
CA PHE A 39 7.05 10.91 -4.55
C PHE A 39 8.54 10.61 -4.60
N TYR A 40 9.37 11.45 -3.96
CA TYR A 40 10.78 11.13 -3.73
C TYR A 40 10.92 9.88 -2.86
N LEU A 41 11.80 8.96 -3.23
CA LEU A 41 12.04 7.75 -2.44
C LEU A 41 12.95 8.01 -1.23
N ASN A 42 13.91 8.91 -1.37
CA ASN A 42 15.00 9.14 -0.42
C ASN A 42 14.76 10.34 0.52
N SER A 43 13.55 10.85 0.65
CA SER A 43 13.28 12.07 1.42
C SER A 43 11.97 12.01 2.19
N MET A 44 11.89 12.73 3.32
CA MET A 44 10.63 13.08 3.96
C MET A 44 9.75 13.91 3.01
N GLU A 45 10.35 14.81 2.28
CA GLU A 45 9.67 15.61 1.27
C GLU A 45 9.15 14.72 0.16
N THR A 46 7.93 15.01 -0.31
CA THR A 46 7.31 14.22 -1.39
C THR A 46 7.77 14.65 -2.78
N GLY A 47 8.22 15.89 -2.95
CA GLY A 47 8.49 16.51 -4.26
C GLY A 47 7.21 16.89 -5.02
N VAL A 48 6.04 16.78 -4.39
CA VAL A 48 4.73 17.11 -4.98
C VAL A 48 4.19 18.38 -4.34
N HIS A 49 3.55 19.22 -5.16
CA HIS A 49 3.01 20.50 -4.72
C HIS A 49 1.93 20.31 -3.62
N PRO A 50 1.94 21.11 -2.52
CA PRO A 50 1.02 20.95 -1.39
C PRO A 50 -0.46 20.91 -1.78
N GLN A 51 -0.91 21.75 -2.72
CA GLN A 51 -2.29 21.78 -3.18
C GLN A 51 -2.75 20.43 -3.80
N LYS A 52 -1.85 19.76 -4.53
CA LYS A 52 -2.15 18.44 -5.10
C LYS A 52 -2.25 17.39 -4.00
N LEU A 53 -1.40 17.48 -2.98
CA LEU A 53 -1.45 16.59 -1.82
C LEU A 53 -2.70 16.82 -0.96
N SER A 54 -3.07 18.09 -0.72
CA SER A 54 -4.32 18.42 0.00
C SER A 54 -5.54 17.86 -0.71
N ARG A 55 -5.57 17.94 -2.05
CA ARG A 55 -6.65 17.33 -2.83
C ARG A 55 -6.67 15.82 -2.69
N LEU A 56 -5.50 15.16 -2.82
CA LEU A 56 -5.36 13.70 -2.62
C LEU A 56 -5.87 13.29 -1.23
N LEU A 57 -5.46 13.99 -0.17
CA LEU A 57 -5.87 13.70 1.20
C LEU A 57 -7.38 13.88 1.38
N ALA A 58 -7.96 14.95 0.82
CA ALA A 58 -9.40 15.23 0.94
C ALA A 58 -10.26 14.27 0.11
N GLU A 59 -9.93 14.03 -1.15
CA GLU A 59 -10.76 13.28 -2.09
C GLU A 59 -10.66 11.75 -1.87
N GLU A 60 -9.45 11.24 -1.62
CA GLU A 60 -9.25 9.78 -1.50
C GLU A 60 -9.33 9.28 -0.04
N PHE A 61 -9.00 10.13 0.93
CA PHE A 61 -8.89 9.72 2.33
C PHE A 61 -9.80 10.49 3.29
N HIS A 62 -10.55 11.48 2.80
CA HIS A 62 -11.41 12.36 3.60
C HIS A 62 -10.67 13.07 4.75
N CYS A 63 -9.39 13.37 4.53
CA CYS A 63 -8.50 14.03 5.49
C CYS A 63 -8.29 15.49 5.11
N THR A 64 -8.87 16.41 5.88
CA THR A 64 -8.81 17.86 5.64
C THR A 64 -8.11 18.65 6.75
N ASP A 65 -7.86 18.00 7.89
CA ASP A 65 -7.28 18.60 9.09
C ASP A 65 -6.45 17.59 9.91
N THR A 66 -5.90 18.04 11.02
CA THR A 66 -5.07 17.20 11.91
C THR A 66 -5.87 16.05 12.53
N GLU A 67 -7.13 16.26 12.90
CA GLU A 67 -7.96 15.27 13.58
C GLU A 67 -8.27 14.11 12.65
N SER A 68 -8.77 14.39 11.45
CA SER A 68 -9.08 13.38 10.44
C SER A 68 -7.84 12.59 10.00
N VAL A 69 -6.70 13.27 9.84
CA VAL A 69 -5.40 12.63 9.54
C VAL A 69 -4.96 11.69 10.66
N THR A 70 -4.98 12.16 11.91
CA THR A 70 -4.54 11.34 13.04
C THR A 70 -5.49 10.17 13.31
N GLY A 71 -6.79 10.36 13.12
CA GLY A 71 -7.78 9.30 13.18
C GLY A 71 -7.52 8.18 12.17
N LEU A 72 -7.21 8.56 10.91
CA LEU A 72 -6.84 7.60 9.86
C LEU A 72 -5.53 6.85 10.23
N PHE A 73 -4.53 7.55 10.78
CA PHE A 73 -3.28 6.90 11.19
C PHE A 73 -3.50 5.89 12.31
N GLN A 74 -4.32 6.24 13.30
CA GLN A 74 -4.69 5.30 14.37
C GLN A 74 -5.43 4.07 13.82
N PHE A 75 -6.34 4.26 12.88
CA PHE A 75 -6.99 3.14 12.19
C PHE A 75 -5.96 2.24 11.48
N LEU A 76 -5.04 2.80 10.69
CA LEU A 76 -4.01 2.01 9.99
C LEU A 76 -3.08 1.26 10.96
N ILE A 77 -2.74 1.87 12.10
CA ILE A 77 -1.86 1.28 13.11
C ILE A 77 -2.57 0.14 13.85
N ASN A 78 -3.81 0.34 14.28
CA ASN A 78 -4.49 -0.59 15.18
C ASN A 78 -5.27 -1.68 14.44
N GLU A 79 -5.87 -1.36 13.30
CA GLU A 79 -6.78 -2.24 12.55
C GLU A 79 -6.33 -2.41 11.11
N GLY A 80 -6.45 -1.34 10.31
CA GLY A 80 -6.15 -1.33 8.89
C GLY A 80 -7.08 -2.22 8.05
N ASP A 81 -6.75 -2.35 6.78
CA ASP A 81 -7.44 -3.29 5.88
C ASP A 81 -7.04 -4.76 6.18
N ARG A 82 -5.95 -4.99 6.93
CA ARG A 82 -5.48 -6.33 7.30
C ARG A 82 -6.50 -7.13 8.10
N VAL A 83 -7.38 -6.48 8.87
CA VAL A 83 -8.44 -7.18 9.61
C VAL A 83 -9.41 -7.85 8.65
N SER A 84 -9.90 -7.13 7.63
CA SER A 84 -10.78 -7.71 6.61
C SER A 84 -10.06 -8.79 5.78
N TYR A 85 -8.78 -8.57 5.46
CA TYR A 85 -7.95 -9.54 4.76
C TYR A 85 -7.84 -10.86 5.53
N GLN A 86 -7.55 -10.81 6.83
CA GLN A 86 -7.44 -12.02 7.68
C GLN A 86 -8.74 -12.83 7.72
N ILE A 87 -9.89 -12.17 7.68
CA ILE A 87 -11.19 -12.84 7.60
C ILE A 87 -11.37 -13.53 6.23
N MET A 88 -10.86 -12.92 5.15
CA MET A 88 -10.99 -13.46 3.78
C MET A 88 -9.99 -14.58 3.49
N LEU A 89 -8.80 -14.53 4.08
CA LEU A 89 -7.68 -15.41 3.74
C LEU A 89 -7.99 -16.91 3.78
N PRO A 90 -8.65 -17.49 4.82
CA PRO A 90 -8.94 -18.92 4.85
C PRO A 90 -9.79 -19.36 3.66
N TYR A 91 -10.72 -18.51 3.23
CA TYR A 91 -11.61 -18.80 2.10
C TYR A 91 -10.90 -18.60 0.76
N LEU A 92 -10.01 -17.61 0.67
CA LEU A 92 -9.16 -17.41 -0.51
C LEU A 92 -8.28 -18.65 -0.78
N LEU A 93 -7.78 -19.28 0.26
CA LEU A 93 -6.92 -20.46 0.17
C LEU A 93 -7.69 -21.77 -0.08
N SER A 94 -8.97 -21.86 0.32
CA SER A 94 -9.75 -23.10 0.25
C SER A 94 -10.75 -23.14 -0.91
N THR A 95 -10.98 -22.05 -1.62
CA THR A 95 -12.04 -21.93 -2.62
C THR A 95 -11.44 -21.76 -4.02
N GLU A 96 -11.79 -22.67 -4.94
CA GLU A 96 -11.32 -22.59 -6.34
C GLU A 96 -12.22 -21.75 -7.25
N ASN A 97 -13.46 -21.51 -6.82
CA ASN A 97 -14.49 -20.84 -7.62
C ASN A 97 -14.84 -19.47 -7.04
N ILE A 98 -14.77 -18.43 -7.87
CA ILE A 98 -15.06 -17.05 -7.47
C ILE A 98 -16.50 -16.86 -6.95
N ASN A 99 -17.50 -17.54 -7.52
CA ASN A 99 -18.90 -17.36 -7.12
C ASN A 99 -19.13 -17.98 -5.72
N GLU A 100 -18.48 -19.10 -5.43
CA GLU A 100 -18.49 -19.70 -4.11
C GLU A 100 -17.80 -18.78 -3.10
N PHE A 101 -16.60 -18.30 -3.43
CA PHE A 101 -15.87 -17.34 -2.61
C PHE A 101 -16.71 -16.09 -2.31
N GLU A 102 -17.33 -15.48 -3.34
CA GLU A 102 -18.20 -14.31 -3.18
C GLU A 102 -19.38 -14.60 -2.24
N SER A 103 -20.05 -15.76 -2.40
CA SER A 103 -21.15 -16.17 -1.53
C SER A 103 -20.72 -16.27 -0.06
N ILE A 104 -19.52 -16.81 0.19
CA ILE A 104 -18.96 -16.91 1.55
C ILE A 104 -18.66 -15.52 2.10
N ILE A 105 -17.98 -14.67 1.33
CA ILE A 105 -17.62 -13.30 1.75
C ILE A 105 -18.87 -12.46 2.01
N GLN A 106 -19.91 -12.58 1.18
CA GLN A 106 -21.18 -11.89 1.39
C GLN A 106 -21.81 -12.25 2.75
N LYS A 107 -21.80 -13.54 3.13
CA LYS A 107 -22.30 -13.99 4.43
C LYS A 107 -21.42 -13.49 5.59
N ARG A 108 -20.09 -13.59 5.46
CA ARG A 108 -19.13 -13.22 6.51
C ARG A 108 -19.14 -11.73 6.82
N PHE A 109 -19.34 -10.88 5.82
CA PHE A 109 -19.40 -9.44 5.97
C PHE A 109 -20.82 -8.87 5.95
N PHE A 110 -21.84 -9.72 6.20
CA PHE A 110 -23.24 -9.32 6.32
C PHE A 110 -23.75 -8.48 5.13
N GLY A 111 -23.29 -8.77 3.92
CA GLY A 111 -23.66 -8.07 2.71
C GLY A 111 -23.06 -6.67 2.54
N VAL A 112 -22.03 -6.30 3.32
CA VAL A 112 -21.36 -4.99 3.17
C VAL A 112 -20.57 -4.97 1.86
N GLU A 113 -21.09 -4.26 0.87
CA GLU A 113 -20.60 -4.25 -0.52
C GLU A 113 -19.10 -3.94 -0.63
N ARG A 114 -18.58 -3.00 0.17
CA ARG A 114 -17.14 -2.66 0.18
C ARG A 114 -16.27 -3.90 0.39
N PHE A 115 -16.59 -4.75 1.36
CA PHE A 115 -15.77 -5.93 1.66
C PHE A 115 -15.96 -7.04 0.62
N ILE A 116 -17.16 -7.18 0.06
CA ILE A 116 -17.44 -8.11 -1.03
C ILE A 116 -16.56 -7.74 -2.23
N GLN A 117 -16.57 -6.46 -2.60
CA GLN A 117 -15.76 -5.98 -3.73
C GLN A 117 -14.25 -6.12 -3.47
N GLN A 118 -13.78 -5.82 -2.26
CA GLN A 118 -12.39 -6.04 -1.86
C GLN A 118 -11.99 -7.52 -2.00
N GLY A 119 -12.82 -8.43 -1.53
CA GLY A 119 -12.59 -9.87 -1.66
C GLY A 119 -12.53 -10.32 -3.13
N LYS A 120 -13.49 -9.87 -3.96
CA LYS A 120 -13.51 -10.18 -5.41
C LYS A 120 -12.25 -9.68 -6.11
N ASN A 121 -11.82 -8.46 -5.80
CA ASN A 121 -10.62 -7.88 -6.37
C ASN A 121 -9.38 -8.69 -6.00
N LEU A 122 -9.26 -9.05 -4.71
CA LEU A 122 -8.16 -9.87 -4.21
C LEU A 122 -8.11 -11.23 -4.88
N TYR A 123 -9.25 -11.95 -4.93
CA TYR A 123 -9.34 -13.27 -5.57
C TYR A 123 -8.88 -13.20 -7.03
N LYS A 124 -9.44 -12.25 -7.80
CA LYS A 124 -9.09 -12.06 -9.21
C LYS A 124 -7.62 -11.69 -9.40
N PHE A 125 -7.07 -10.84 -8.53
CA PHE A 125 -5.66 -10.46 -8.60
C PHE A 125 -4.72 -11.63 -8.33
N VAL A 126 -5.03 -12.47 -7.34
CA VAL A 126 -4.25 -13.67 -7.05
C VAL A 126 -4.25 -14.60 -8.27
N LYS A 127 -5.43 -14.89 -8.83
CA LYS A 127 -5.52 -15.70 -10.06
C LYS A 127 -4.77 -15.07 -11.24
N TYR A 128 -4.91 -13.77 -11.45
CA TYR A 128 -4.17 -13.05 -12.46
C TYR A 128 -2.64 -13.17 -12.34
N THR A 129 -2.12 -13.18 -11.10
CA THR A 129 -0.67 -13.35 -10.86
C THR A 129 -0.22 -14.80 -10.98
N GLU A 130 -1.05 -15.78 -10.65
CA GLU A 130 -0.79 -17.22 -10.82
C GLU A 130 -0.68 -17.64 -12.29
N GLU A 131 -1.52 -17.07 -13.17
CA GLU A 131 -1.56 -17.37 -14.61
C GLU A 131 -0.38 -16.77 -15.40
N ARG A 132 0.44 -15.92 -14.77
CA ARG A 132 1.62 -15.34 -15.43
C ARG A 132 2.71 -16.41 -15.62
N ARG A 133 3.52 -16.25 -16.67
CA ARG A 133 4.68 -17.10 -16.93
C ARG A 133 5.60 -17.22 -15.70
N ASP A 134 5.79 -16.12 -14.99
CA ASP A 134 6.57 -16.04 -13.75
C ASP A 134 5.62 -15.57 -12.63
N PRO A 135 5.03 -16.50 -11.86
CA PRO A 135 4.15 -16.16 -10.75
C PRO A 135 4.84 -15.26 -9.72
N ILE A 136 4.15 -14.21 -9.29
CA ILE A 136 4.72 -13.21 -8.37
C ILE A 136 4.27 -13.46 -6.93
N ILE A 137 3.01 -13.88 -6.76
CA ILE A 137 2.41 -14.13 -5.44
C ILE A 137 2.31 -15.65 -5.24
N TRP A 138 2.79 -16.11 -4.08
CA TRP A 138 2.75 -17.49 -3.64
C TRP A 138 1.94 -17.63 -2.36
N ILE A 139 1.55 -18.85 -1.98
CA ILE A 139 0.78 -19.12 -0.76
C ILE A 139 1.45 -18.49 0.46
N ASN A 140 2.77 -18.65 0.62
CA ASN A 140 3.51 -18.05 1.73
C ASN A 140 3.42 -16.50 1.76
N ASP A 141 3.28 -15.85 0.60
CA ASP A 141 3.09 -14.40 0.54
C ASP A 141 1.68 -14.01 1.01
N LEU A 142 0.67 -14.83 0.69
CA LEU A 142 -0.70 -14.64 1.19
C LEU A 142 -0.77 -14.79 2.71
N GLU A 143 -0.11 -15.81 3.28
CA GLU A 143 -0.08 -16.05 4.73
C GLU A 143 0.59 -14.94 5.52
N LYS A 144 1.58 -14.24 4.95
CA LYS A 144 2.22 -13.06 5.55
C LYS A 144 1.29 -11.84 5.66
N GLY A 145 0.19 -11.85 4.92
CA GLY A 145 -0.83 -10.81 5.00
C GLY A 145 -0.45 -9.48 4.36
N ILE A 146 -1.19 -8.44 4.70
CA ILE A 146 -1.12 -7.13 4.04
C ILE A 146 -0.66 -5.97 4.94
N ILE A 147 0.08 -6.25 6.00
CA ILE A 147 0.61 -5.19 6.89
C ILE A 147 1.48 -4.19 6.12
N GLY A 148 2.20 -4.65 5.08
CA GLY A 148 3.00 -3.80 4.20
C GLY A 148 2.16 -2.76 3.42
N TRP A 149 0.89 -3.08 3.10
CA TRP A 149 -0.06 -2.12 2.53
C TRP A 149 -0.44 -1.05 3.54
N ASP A 150 -0.95 -1.44 4.72
CA ASP A 150 -1.41 -0.48 5.74
C ASP A 150 -0.27 0.45 6.14
N MET A 151 0.92 -0.08 6.38
CA MET A 151 2.09 0.69 6.81
C MET A 151 2.73 1.49 5.67
N GLY A 152 2.73 0.98 4.45
CA GLY A 152 3.17 1.71 3.26
C GLY A 152 2.29 2.94 2.98
N LEU A 153 0.99 2.77 3.17
CA LEU A 153 0.02 3.87 3.10
C LEU A 153 0.25 4.88 4.23
N LEU A 154 0.43 4.43 5.47
CA LEU A 154 0.73 5.28 6.62
C LEU A 154 1.97 6.16 6.37
N VAL A 155 3.07 5.58 5.88
CA VAL A 155 4.30 6.32 5.55
C VAL A 155 4.04 7.41 4.51
N SER A 156 3.31 7.08 3.46
CA SER A 156 3.02 8.02 2.37
C SER A 156 2.09 9.14 2.82
N LEU A 157 1.07 8.81 3.60
CA LEU A 157 0.12 9.79 4.16
C LEU A 157 0.79 10.69 5.22
N ALA A 158 1.68 10.15 6.06
CA ALA A 158 2.43 10.96 7.03
C ALA A 158 3.29 12.03 6.33
N ARG A 159 3.95 11.67 5.21
CA ARG A 159 4.73 12.59 4.39
C ARG A 159 3.86 13.65 3.70
N ALA A 160 2.73 13.24 3.13
CA ALA A 160 1.77 14.15 2.49
C ALA A 160 1.17 15.12 3.51
N SER A 161 0.75 14.63 4.67
CA SER A 161 0.15 15.43 5.74
C SER A 161 1.14 16.42 6.35
N GLN A 162 2.41 16.05 6.48
CA GLN A 162 3.48 16.96 6.90
C GLN A 162 3.69 18.06 5.87
N THR A 163 3.68 17.74 4.58
CA THR A 163 3.83 18.74 3.50
C THR A 163 2.64 19.70 3.46
N CYS A 164 1.44 19.24 3.81
CA CYS A 164 0.22 20.07 3.90
C CYS A 164 0.10 20.84 5.24
N GLY A 165 0.99 20.61 6.20
CA GLY A 165 0.99 21.29 7.51
C GLY A 165 -0.02 20.72 8.52
N HIS A 166 -0.63 19.55 8.25
CA HIS A 166 -1.55 18.91 9.20
C HIS A 166 -0.82 18.31 10.40
N ILE A 167 0.44 17.89 10.24
CA ILE A 167 1.29 17.38 11.31
C ILE A 167 2.71 17.94 11.20
N SER A 168 3.45 17.96 12.32
CA SER A 168 4.84 18.37 12.33
C SER A 168 5.77 17.33 11.68
N LYS A 169 6.99 17.75 11.32
CA LYS A 169 8.00 16.84 10.78
C LYS A 169 8.40 15.76 11.79
N GLU A 170 8.44 16.10 13.06
CA GLU A 170 8.74 15.18 14.16
C GLU A 170 7.64 14.13 14.32
N GLN A 171 6.38 14.56 14.25
CA GLN A 171 5.23 13.64 14.27
C GLN A 171 5.25 12.69 13.07
N ALA A 172 5.52 13.21 11.86
CA ALA A 172 5.62 12.38 10.68
C ALA A 172 6.71 11.30 10.82
N TRP A 173 7.89 11.63 11.35
CA TRP A 173 8.94 10.64 11.61
C TRP A 173 8.53 9.60 12.63
N LYS A 174 7.82 9.96 13.71
CA LYS A 174 7.30 8.99 14.70
C LYS A 174 6.38 7.97 14.05
N TYR A 175 5.46 8.40 13.18
CA TYR A 175 4.57 7.48 12.45
C TYR A 175 5.35 6.58 11.47
N ILE A 176 6.37 7.11 10.78
CA ILE A 176 7.21 6.33 9.88
C ILE A 176 8.04 5.27 10.66
N GLU A 177 8.58 5.63 11.82
CA GLU A 177 9.31 4.71 12.69
C GLU A 177 8.39 3.62 13.23
N GLN A 178 7.17 3.98 13.65
CA GLN A 178 6.16 3.01 14.10
C GLN A 178 5.74 2.06 12.97
N ALA A 179 5.55 2.56 11.75
CA ALA A 179 5.27 1.73 10.59
C ALA A 179 6.39 0.70 10.33
N ALA A 180 7.65 1.12 10.45
CA ALA A 180 8.79 0.22 10.29
C ALA A 180 8.84 -0.86 11.38
N GLN A 181 8.56 -0.49 12.62
CA GLN A 181 8.51 -1.43 13.73
C GLN A 181 7.41 -2.49 13.52
N LEU A 182 6.19 -2.07 13.17
CA LEU A 182 5.07 -2.98 12.92
C LEU A 182 5.34 -3.92 11.74
N CYS A 183 5.87 -3.41 10.63
CA CYS A 183 6.25 -4.26 9.51
C CYS A 183 7.31 -5.30 9.89
N SER A 184 8.28 -4.95 10.73
CA SER A 184 9.38 -5.84 11.09
C SER A 184 8.99 -7.03 11.96
N LEU A 185 7.77 -7.05 12.49
CA LEU A 185 7.24 -8.20 13.24
C LEU A 185 6.98 -9.39 12.33
N ASP A 186 6.47 -9.14 11.11
CA ASP A 186 6.00 -10.18 10.21
C ASP A 186 6.76 -10.22 8.87
N LEU A 187 7.39 -9.10 8.46
CA LEU A 187 8.04 -8.94 7.17
C LEU A 187 9.52 -8.60 7.35
N HIS A 188 10.40 -9.48 6.85
CA HIS A 188 11.85 -9.40 7.12
C HIS A 188 12.66 -8.88 5.93
N THR A 189 12.09 -8.91 4.72
CA THR A 189 12.75 -8.46 3.50
C THR A 189 11.98 -7.35 2.80
N ALA A 190 12.69 -6.57 2.01
CA ALA A 190 12.07 -5.54 1.17
C ALA A 190 11.07 -6.15 0.17
N GLU A 191 11.32 -7.37 -0.29
CA GLU A 191 10.42 -8.07 -1.20
C GLU A 191 9.11 -8.47 -0.53
N GLU A 192 9.17 -8.99 0.69
CA GLU A 192 7.97 -9.32 1.47
C GLU A 192 7.10 -8.09 1.72
N ILE A 193 7.72 -6.95 2.06
CA ILE A 193 7.01 -5.69 2.24
C ILE A 193 6.29 -5.27 0.94
N ASP A 194 7.00 -5.36 -0.19
CA ASP A 194 6.42 -4.97 -1.48
C ASP A 194 5.29 -5.93 -1.91
N LYS A 195 5.41 -7.24 -1.69
CA LYS A 195 4.35 -8.22 -1.97
C LYS A 195 3.13 -8.04 -1.06
N SER A 196 3.37 -7.81 0.22
CA SER A 196 2.32 -7.47 1.18
C SER A 196 1.57 -6.18 0.78
N PHE A 197 2.30 -5.18 0.24
CA PHE A 197 1.70 -3.98 -0.33
C PHE A 197 0.88 -4.30 -1.60
N LEU A 198 1.38 -5.14 -2.51
CA LEU A 198 0.67 -5.54 -3.72
C LEU A 198 -0.71 -6.10 -3.41
N LEU A 199 -0.78 -7.04 -2.47
CA LEU A 199 -2.03 -7.71 -2.06
C LEU A 199 -3.06 -6.71 -1.53
N GLY A 200 -2.65 -5.83 -0.62
CA GLY A 200 -3.57 -4.84 -0.04
C GLY A 200 -4.02 -3.78 -1.05
N LYS A 201 -3.11 -3.31 -1.92
CA LYS A 201 -3.46 -2.35 -2.99
C LYS A 201 -4.41 -2.96 -4.02
N ALA A 202 -4.21 -4.23 -4.36
CA ALA A 202 -5.07 -4.95 -5.30
C ALA A 202 -6.51 -5.09 -4.81
N MET A 203 -6.74 -5.14 -3.50
CA MET A 203 -8.11 -5.12 -2.94
C MET A 203 -8.89 -3.84 -3.30
N LYS A 204 -8.20 -2.73 -3.60
CA LYS A 204 -8.82 -1.42 -3.86
C LYS A 204 -9.30 -1.24 -5.30
N SER A 205 -8.78 -2.01 -6.26
CA SER A 205 -9.18 -1.93 -7.66
C SER A 205 -9.26 -3.31 -8.31
N GLY A 206 -10.32 -3.53 -9.08
CA GLY A 206 -10.50 -4.74 -9.90
C GLY A 206 -10.12 -4.55 -11.37
N LYS A 207 -9.43 -3.45 -11.71
CA LYS A 207 -9.05 -3.13 -13.08
C LYS A 207 -7.66 -3.69 -13.41
N ILE A 208 -7.54 -4.39 -14.53
CA ILE A 208 -6.28 -4.99 -14.99
C ILE A 208 -5.20 -3.93 -15.20
N GLU A 209 -5.55 -2.76 -15.73
CA GLU A 209 -4.62 -1.66 -15.97
C GLU A 209 -3.97 -1.16 -14.67
N ASP A 210 -4.74 -1.13 -13.57
CA ASP A 210 -4.23 -0.76 -12.26
C ASP A 210 -3.27 -1.85 -11.73
N TRP A 211 -3.59 -3.13 -11.94
CA TRP A 211 -2.72 -4.24 -11.56
C TRP A 211 -1.43 -4.27 -12.37
N ASP A 212 -1.49 -4.05 -13.70
CA ASP A 212 -0.30 -3.99 -14.53
C ASP A 212 0.63 -2.84 -14.13
N ARG A 213 0.06 -1.68 -13.79
CA ARG A 213 0.82 -0.56 -13.27
C ARG A 213 1.47 -0.90 -11.91
N LEU A 214 0.73 -1.56 -11.03
CA LEU A 214 1.19 -2.00 -9.73
C LEU A 214 2.35 -3.00 -9.85
N LEU A 215 2.21 -4.02 -10.71
CA LEU A 215 3.24 -5.02 -10.98
C LEU A 215 4.47 -4.42 -11.67
N SER A 216 4.27 -3.44 -12.54
CA SER A 216 5.37 -2.69 -13.15
C SER A 216 6.17 -1.91 -12.10
N CYS A 217 5.49 -1.27 -11.14
CA CYS A 217 6.13 -0.59 -10.02
C CYS A 217 6.97 -1.57 -9.17
N TYR A 218 6.40 -2.72 -8.81
CA TYR A 218 7.09 -3.79 -8.09
C TYR A 218 8.35 -4.27 -8.83
N SER A 219 8.24 -4.55 -10.13
CA SER A 219 9.35 -5.03 -10.95
C SER A 219 10.48 -4.00 -11.07
N LEU A 220 10.14 -2.72 -11.18
CA LEU A 220 11.13 -1.64 -11.22
C LEU A 220 11.83 -1.48 -9.87
N LEU A 221 11.10 -1.52 -8.75
CA LEU A 221 11.70 -1.48 -7.41
C LEU A 221 12.63 -2.69 -7.16
N GLY A 222 12.29 -3.85 -7.68
CA GLY A 222 13.13 -5.05 -7.62
C GLY A 222 14.54 -4.85 -8.19
N ARG A 223 14.68 -4.04 -9.25
CA ARG A 223 15.99 -3.69 -9.83
C ARG A 223 16.81 -2.77 -8.94
N HIS A 224 16.19 -2.04 -8.03
CA HIS A 224 16.84 -1.15 -7.07
C HIS A 224 17.11 -1.82 -5.71
N ARG A 225 16.72 -3.11 -5.54
CA ARG A 225 17.01 -3.89 -4.33
C ARG A 225 18.42 -4.47 -4.30
N LYS A 226 19.06 -4.55 -5.48
CA LYS A 226 20.45 -4.99 -5.63
C LYS A 226 21.39 -3.81 -5.44
#